data_eeb973139b1ac9a60cc9b49a68f49e0b
#
_entry.id   eeb973139b1ac9a60cc9b49a68f49e0b
#
_cell.length_a   1.000
_cell.length_b   1.000
_cell.length_c   1.000
_cell.angle_alpha   90.00
_cell.angle_beta   90.00
_cell.angle_gamma   90.00
#
_symmetry.space_group_name_H-M   'P 1'
#
loop_
_entity.id
_entity.type
_entity.pdbx_description
1 polymer ?
#
loop_
_entity_poly.entity_id
_entity_poly.type
_entity_poly.pdbx_seq_one_letter_code
_entity_poly.pdbx_strand_id
1 'polypeptide(L)'
;MSKNNLLIVVLALLPAFSFAQTGAYKVIFDITSGDTAAHKTVIRQMRGISQSRPDAQLEVAIYGDALPMVMKDKSIIADAIQELSNSKKASFKVCAATMKRNNIDKNQLVAGVDVVPDAIYEIVSKQHEGWGYIKVAH
;
A
#
# COMPACT_ATOMS: atom_id res chain seq x y z
N MET A 1 14.89 -32.19 -66.23
CA MET A 1 15.24 -30.90 -65.58
C MET A 1 14.52 -30.83 -64.27
N SER A 2 15.21 -31.10 -63.21
CA SER A 2 14.68 -31.03 -61.86
C SER A 2 14.76 -29.57 -61.37
N LYS A 3 13.64 -28.92 -61.11
CA LYS A 3 13.59 -27.63 -60.44
C LYS A 3 13.45 -27.87 -58.97
N ASN A 4 14.58 -27.77 -58.23
CA ASN A 4 14.57 -27.77 -56.79
C ASN A 4 14.00 -26.47 -56.30
N ASN A 5 12.76 -26.50 -55.86
CA ASN A 5 12.17 -25.42 -55.08
C ASN A 5 12.71 -25.53 -53.62
N LEU A 6 13.78 -24.79 -53.36
CA LEU A 6 14.27 -24.63 -51.98
C LEU A 6 13.29 -23.69 -51.25
N LEU A 7 12.37 -24.27 -50.51
CA LEU A 7 11.48 -23.50 -49.63
C LEU A 7 12.29 -23.05 -48.44
N ILE A 8 12.77 -21.80 -48.48
CA ILE A 8 13.43 -21.16 -47.35
C ILE A 8 12.33 -20.78 -46.35
N VAL A 9 12.15 -21.62 -45.35
CA VAL A 9 11.34 -21.25 -44.17
C VAL A 9 12.15 -20.27 -43.35
N VAL A 10 11.92 -18.97 -43.54
CA VAL A 10 12.42 -17.93 -42.66
C VAL A 10 11.58 -18.01 -41.40
N LEU A 11 12.09 -18.75 -40.41
CA LEU A 11 11.56 -18.73 -39.07
C LEU A 11 11.91 -17.36 -38.43
N ALA A 12 10.97 -16.43 -38.53
CA ALA A 12 11.08 -15.13 -37.87
C ALA A 12 11.14 -15.35 -36.33
N LEU A 13 12.32 -15.36 -35.79
CA LEU A 13 12.55 -15.22 -34.36
C LEU A 13 12.10 -13.82 -33.95
N LEU A 14 10.82 -13.70 -33.61
CA LEU A 14 10.31 -12.52 -32.89
C LEU A 14 11.00 -12.51 -31.51
N PRO A 15 11.80 -11.50 -31.19
CA PRO A 15 12.28 -11.35 -29.84
C PRO A 15 11.05 -11.17 -28.96
N ALA A 16 10.77 -12.13 -28.09
CA ALA A 16 9.82 -11.95 -27.01
C ALA A 16 10.44 -10.87 -26.10
N PHE A 17 10.10 -9.62 -26.36
CA PHE A 17 10.32 -8.56 -25.40
C PHE A 17 9.45 -8.89 -24.20
N SER A 18 10.00 -9.66 -23.27
CA SER A 18 9.51 -9.68 -21.89
C SER A 18 9.66 -8.26 -21.39
N PHE A 19 8.59 -7.48 -21.50
CA PHE A 19 8.45 -6.30 -20.68
C PHE A 19 8.38 -6.81 -19.25
N ALA A 20 9.54 -6.96 -18.61
CA ALA A 20 9.59 -6.98 -17.17
C ALA A 20 8.86 -5.71 -16.76
N GLN A 21 7.65 -5.87 -16.23
CA GLN A 21 6.89 -4.76 -15.67
C GLN A 21 7.72 -4.23 -14.50
N THR A 22 8.58 -3.27 -14.78
CA THR A 22 9.19 -2.38 -13.78
C THR A 22 8.11 -1.38 -13.34
N GLY A 23 6.94 -1.89 -12.98
CA GLY A 23 5.89 -1.11 -12.39
C GLY A 23 6.37 -0.57 -11.05
N ALA A 24 6.04 0.67 -10.71
CA ALA A 24 6.30 1.22 -9.40
C ALA A 24 5.85 0.23 -8.31
N TYR A 25 6.71 -0.01 -7.32
CA TYR A 25 6.40 -0.90 -6.21
C TYR A 25 5.37 -0.22 -5.30
N LYS A 26 4.14 -0.70 -5.33
CA LYS A 26 3.01 -0.10 -4.62
C LYS A 26 2.35 -1.13 -3.73
N VAL A 27 2.18 -0.83 -2.46
CA VAL A 27 1.56 -1.73 -1.48
C VAL A 27 0.57 -0.99 -0.60
N ILE A 28 -0.62 -1.55 -0.46
CA ILE A 28 -1.59 -1.15 0.54
C ILE A 28 -1.63 -2.18 1.69
N PHE A 29 -1.44 -1.67 2.91
CA PHE A 29 -1.60 -2.44 4.14
C PHE A 29 -3.01 -2.27 4.67
N ASP A 30 -3.64 -3.36 5.06
CA ASP A 30 -4.96 -3.41 5.67
C ASP A 30 -4.81 -3.71 7.16
N ILE A 31 -5.21 -2.78 8.02
CA ILE A 31 -5.14 -2.96 9.47
C ILE A 31 -6.47 -2.64 10.16
N THR A 32 -6.95 -3.59 10.94
CA THR A 32 -8.16 -3.48 11.75
C THR A 32 -7.92 -3.75 13.23
N SER A 33 -6.73 -4.20 13.61
CA SER A 33 -6.41 -4.58 14.97
C SER A 33 -6.14 -3.38 15.87
N GLY A 34 -6.70 -3.39 17.06
CA GLY A 34 -6.36 -2.45 18.15
C GLY A 34 -5.08 -2.82 18.90
N ASP A 35 -4.46 -3.96 18.58
CA ASP A 35 -3.24 -4.41 19.24
C ASP A 35 -2.05 -3.53 18.83
N THR A 36 -1.37 -2.98 19.84
CA THR A 36 -0.17 -2.16 19.64
C THR A 36 0.99 -2.91 18.99
N ALA A 37 1.05 -4.23 19.13
CA ALA A 37 2.03 -5.06 18.43
C ALA A 37 1.78 -5.04 16.91
N ALA A 38 0.53 -5.08 16.48
CA ALA A 38 0.15 -4.94 15.07
C ALA A 38 0.52 -3.54 14.53
N HIS A 39 0.29 -2.48 15.33
CA HIS A 39 0.65 -1.10 14.97
C HIS A 39 2.17 -0.96 14.75
N LYS A 40 2.99 -1.52 15.63
CA LYS A 40 4.46 -1.55 15.47
C LYS A 40 4.89 -2.39 14.27
N THR A 41 4.18 -3.49 14.02
CA THR A 41 4.49 -4.40 12.90
C THR A 41 4.33 -3.72 11.56
N VAL A 42 3.24 -2.98 11.32
CA VAL A 42 3.05 -2.29 10.04
C VAL A 42 4.15 -1.24 9.81
N ILE A 43 4.53 -0.48 10.83
CA ILE A 43 5.64 0.49 10.74
C ILE A 43 6.95 -0.20 10.38
N ARG A 44 7.27 -1.31 11.03
CA ARG A 44 8.49 -2.10 10.74
C ARG A 44 8.50 -2.60 9.31
N GLN A 45 7.37 -3.14 8.83
CA GLN A 45 7.23 -3.63 7.46
C GLN A 45 7.39 -2.50 6.43
N MET A 46 6.76 -1.35 6.65
CA MET A 46 6.89 -0.18 5.78
C MET A 46 8.34 0.30 5.69
N ARG A 47 9.03 0.40 6.83
CA ARG A 47 10.45 0.78 6.86
C ARG A 47 11.34 -0.22 6.12
N GLY A 48 11.11 -1.52 6.32
CA GLY A 48 11.85 -2.57 5.62
C GLY A 48 11.67 -2.51 4.10
N ILE A 49 10.44 -2.31 3.64
CA ILE A 49 10.16 -2.14 2.21
C ILE A 49 10.83 -0.87 1.67
N SER A 50 10.68 0.26 2.37
CA SER A 50 11.28 1.54 1.92
C SER A 50 12.80 1.49 1.84
N GLN A 51 13.46 0.72 2.70
CA GLN A 51 14.90 0.49 2.64
C GLN A 51 15.31 -0.36 1.44
N SER A 52 14.54 -1.43 1.16
CA SER A 52 14.83 -2.36 0.05
C SER A 52 14.39 -1.81 -1.30
N ARG A 53 13.35 -0.99 -1.32
CA ARG A 53 12.74 -0.38 -2.50
C ARG A 53 12.51 1.12 -2.27
N PRO A 54 13.53 1.95 -2.51
CA PRO A 54 13.42 3.42 -2.33
C PRO A 54 12.35 4.07 -3.21
N ASP A 55 11.93 3.39 -4.29
CA ASP A 55 10.86 3.79 -5.20
C ASP A 55 9.45 3.39 -4.72
N ALA A 56 9.35 2.66 -3.61
CA ALA A 56 8.07 2.15 -3.13
C ALA A 56 7.09 3.27 -2.75
N GLN A 57 5.83 3.06 -3.10
CA GLN A 57 4.69 3.82 -2.61
C GLN A 57 3.90 2.92 -1.65
N LEU A 58 3.71 3.38 -0.44
CA LEU A 58 3.08 2.60 0.62
C LEU A 58 1.87 3.34 1.16
N GLU A 59 0.81 2.61 1.41
CA GLU A 59 -0.41 3.14 2.02
C GLU A 59 -0.89 2.20 3.12
N VAL A 60 -1.42 2.76 4.20
CA VAL A 60 -2.08 2.00 5.26
C VAL A 60 -3.55 2.40 5.30
N ALA A 61 -4.44 1.46 5.10
CA ALA A 61 -5.88 1.63 5.30
C ALA A 61 -6.24 1.21 6.73
N ILE A 62 -6.75 2.15 7.51
CA ILE A 62 -6.96 2.02 8.95
C ILE A 62 -8.44 2.13 9.27
N TYR A 63 -9.02 1.10 9.87
CA TYR A 63 -10.43 1.08 10.26
C TYR A 63 -10.71 0.09 11.40
N GLY A 64 -11.96 0.06 11.85
CA GLY A 64 -12.36 -0.80 12.97
C GLY A 64 -11.56 -0.47 14.25
N ASP A 65 -11.07 -1.49 14.92
CA ASP A 65 -10.38 -1.36 16.19
C ASP A 65 -8.97 -0.75 16.07
N ALA A 66 -8.47 -0.57 14.84
CA ALA A 66 -7.18 0.09 14.62
C ALA A 66 -7.22 1.62 14.76
N LEU A 67 -8.39 2.24 14.94
CA LEU A 67 -8.53 3.70 15.05
C LEU A 67 -7.56 4.35 16.06
N PRO A 68 -7.31 3.78 17.25
CA PRO A 68 -6.35 4.33 18.22
C PRO A 68 -4.94 4.52 17.67
N MET A 69 -4.56 3.74 16.66
CA MET A 69 -3.24 3.86 16.00
C MET A 69 -2.96 5.28 15.49
N VAL A 70 -3.99 6.00 15.08
CA VAL A 70 -3.88 7.33 14.46
C VAL A 70 -4.45 8.46 15.31
N MET A 71 -4.85 8.20 16.55
CA MET A 71 -5.35 9.21 17.47
C MET A 71 -4.21 9.84 18.24
N LYS A 72 -4.18 11.19 18.34
CA LYS A 72 -3.09 11.95 19.02
C LYS A 72 -2.86 11.51 20.46
N ASP A 73 -3.93 11.21 21.19
CA ASP A 73 -3.91 10.88 22.61
C ASP A 73 -3.67 9.39 22.91
N LYS A 74 -3.69 8.53 21.89
CA LYS A 74 -3.61 7.06 22.03
C LYS A 74 -2.50 6.40 21.23
N SER A 75 -2.06 7.02 20.14
CA SER A 75 -1.06 6.44 19.25
C SER A 75 0.30 6.33 19.94
N ILE A 76 0.85 5.11 19.93
CA ILE A 76 2.22 4.86 20.38
C ILE A 76 3.25 4.96 19.25
N ILE A 77 2.79 5.25 18.04
CA ILE A 77 3.61 5.33 16.82
C ILE A 77 3.44 6.68 16.09
N ALA A 78 2.92 7.69 16.79
CA ALA A 78 2.63 9.00 16.19
C ALA A 78 3.83 9.62 15.47
N ASP A 79 5.02 9.56 16.10
CA ASP A 79 6.26 10.09 15.51
C ASP A 79 6.63 9.35 14.21
N ALA A 80 6.47 8.02 14.19
CA ALA A 80 6.74 7.21 13.01
C ALA A 80 5.75 7.50 11.87
N ILE A 81 4.47 7.73 12.20
CA ILE A 81 3.47 8.16 11.23
C ILE A 81 3.88 9.49 10.59
N GLN A 82 4.26 10.48 11.40
CA GLN A 82 4.68 11.79 10.89
C GLN A 82 5.94 11.70 10.02
N GLU A 83 6.94 10.94 10.47
CA GLU A 83 8.18 10.71 9.72
C GLU A 83 7.89 10.10 8.34
N LEU A 84 7.12 9.01 8.30
CA LEU A 84 6.79 8.31 7.07
C LEU A 84 5.88 9.12 6.14
N SER A 85 4.92 9.85 6.69
CA SER A 85 4.04 10.74 5.91
C SER A 85 4.83 11.88 5.25
N ASN A 86 5.78 12.46 5.97
CA ASN A 86 6.62 13.55 5.46
C ASN A 86 7.52 13.10 4.30
N SER A 87 7.82 11.81 4.20
CA SER A 87 8.61 11.25 3.09
C SER A 87 7.87 11.30 1.74
N LYS A 88 6.55 11.54 1.75
CA LYS A 88 5.63 11.51 0.59
C LYS A 88 5.57 10.16 -0.14
N LYS A 89 6.25 9.14 0.35
CA LYS A 89 6.23 7.77 -0.17
C LYS A 89 5.29 6.87 0.60
N ALA A 90 4.88 7.30 1.78
CA ALA A 90 3.95 6.60 2.64
C ALA A 90 2.75 7.48 2.99
N SER A 91 1.58 6.89 3.07
CA SER A 91 0.34 7.56 3.47
C SER A 91 -0.45 6.70 4.45
N PHE A 92 -1.14 7.37 5.36
CA PHE A 92 -1.99 6.74 6.36
C PHE A 92 -3.41 7.25 6.15
N LYS A 93 -4.33 6.33 5.82
CA LYS A 93 -5.71 6.63 5.45
C LYS A 93 -6.65 6.02 6.47
N VAL A 94 -7.34 6.86 7.24
CA VAL A 94 -8.34 6.41 8.20
C VAL A 94 -9.75 6.50 7.64
N CYS A 95 -10.57 5.51 7.94
CA CYS A 95 -11.94 5.40 7.49
C CYS A 95 -12.86 6.41 8.19
N ALA A 96 -13.52 7.29 7.44
CA ALA A 96 -14.48 8.25 7.96
C ALA A 96 -15.67 7.56 8.67
N ALA A 97 -16.15 6.43 8.16
CA ALA A 97 -17.22 5.67 8.78
C ALA A 97 -16.81 5.14 10.17
N THR A 98 -15.56 4.70 10.33
CA THR A 98 -15.01 4.29 11.63
C THR A 98 -14.91 5.47 12.59
N MET A 99 -14.42 6.62 12.13
CA MET A 99 -14.36 7.84 12.95
C MET A 99 -15.73 8.25 13.43
N LYS A 100 -16.72 8.27 12.54
CA LYS A 100 -18.10 8.64 12.87
C LYS A 100 -18.70 7.73 13.96
N ARG A 101 -18.52 6.41 13.85
CA ARG A 101 -19.01 5.46 14.86
C ARG A 101 -18.38 5.67 16.23
N ASN A 102 -17.18 6.21 16.29
CA ASN A 102 -16.41 6.44 17.51
C ASN A 102 -16.43 7.91 17.96
N ASN A 103 -17.20 8.78 17.31
CA ASN A 103 -17.28 10.21 17.60
C ASN A 103 -15.89 10.90 17.58
N ILE A 104 -15.08 10.57 16.61
CA ILE A 104 -13.73 11.15 16.44
C ILE A 104 -13.73 12.17 15.31
N ASP A 105 -13.22 13.36 15.60
CA ASP A 105 -13.03 14.44 14.64
C ASP A 105 -11.61 14.43 14.06
N LYS A 106 -11.46 15.03 12.89
CA LYS A 106 -10.18 15.12 12.18
C LYS A 106 -9.08 15.79 13.01
N ASN A 107 -9.42 16.76 13.86
CA ASN A 107 -8.47 17.46 14.72
C ASN A 107 -7.88 16.58 15.84
N GLN A 108 -8.46 15.40 16.10
CA GLN A 108 -7.97 14.40 17.05
C GLN A 108 -6.98 13.41 16.42
N LEU A 109 -6.74 13.52 15.12
CA LEU A 109 -5.82 12.63 14.40
C LEU A 109 -4.38 13.13 14.48
N VAL A 110 -3.45 12.19 14.45
CA VAL A 110 -2.01 12.47 14.30
C VAL A 110 -1.77 13.24 13.00
N ALA A 111 -0.89 14.23 13.03
CA ALA A 111 -0.53 14.99 11.85
C ALA A 111 0.02 14.08 10.74
N GLY A 112 -0.39 14.31 9.50
CA GLY A 112 -0.03 13.48 8.34
C GLY A 112 -0.98 12.33 8.05
N VAL A 113 -2.03 12.14 8.87
CA VAL A 113 -3.09 11.17 8.60
C VAL A 113 -4.19 11.82 7.76
N ASP A 114 -4.57 11.17 6.67
CA ASP A 114 -5.69 11.59 5.83
C ASP A 114 -6.94 10.76 6.13
N VAL A 115 -8.09 11.32 5.80
CA VAL A 115 -9.38 10.65 5.94
C VAL A 115 -9.90 10.22 4.57
N VAL A 116 -10.30 8.95 4.45
CA VAL A 116 -11.01 8.44 3.28
C VAL A 116 -12.44 8.11 3.64
N PRO A 117 -13.40 8.24 2.71
CA PRO A 117 -14.81 7.95 3.00
C PRO A 117 -15.04 6.54 3.53
N ASP A 118 -14.37 5.55 2.92
CA ASP A 118 -14.48 4.14 3.25
C ASP A 118 -13.15 3.42 2.98
N ALA A 119 -12.57 2.81 4.02
CA ALA A 119 -11.28 2.12 3.91
C ALA A 119 -11.35 0.84 3.06
N ILE A 120 -12.48 0.13 3.07
CA ILE A 120 -12.65 -1.08 2.26
C ILE A 120 -12.70 -0.71 0.79
N TYR A 121 -13.44 0.35 0.45
CA TYR A 121 -13.46 0.86 -0.92
C TYR A 121 -12.07 1.35 -1.37
N GLU A 122 -11.33 2.01 -0.49
CA GLU A 122 -9.94 2.44 -0.77
C GLU A 122 -9.05 1.24 -1.10
N ILE A 123 -9.11 0.17 -0.29
CA ILE A 123 -8.35 -1.07 -0.52
C ILE A 123 -8.67 -1.67 -1.89
N VAL A 124 -9.96 -1.82 -2.21
CA VAL A 124 -10.39 -2.40 -3.49
C VAL A 124 -9.94 -1.53 -4.66
N SER A 125 -10.10 -0.21 -4.55
CA SER A 125 -9.67 0.74 -5.59
C SER A 125 -8.17 0.65 -5.85
N LYS A 126 -7.36 0.60 -4.80
CA LYS A 126 -5.90 0.44 -4.93
C LYS A 126 -5.52 -0.89 -5.59
N GLN A 127 -6.20 -1.98 -5.25
CA GLN A 127 -5.98 -3.27 -5.92
C GLN A 127 -6.33 -3.20 -7.41
N HIS A 128 -7.42 -2.52 -7.79
CA HIS A 128 -7.74 -2.27 -9.20
C HIS A 128 -6.69 -1.43 -9.92
N GLU A 129 -6.00 -0.55 -9.22
CA GLU A 129 -4.87 0.24 -9.73
C GLU A 129 -3.54 -0.56 -9.76
N GLY A 130 -3.55 -1.84 -9.42
CA GLY A 130 -2.38 -2.72 -9.46
C GLY A 130 -1.52 -2.69 -8.20
N TRP A 131 -2.02 -2.16 -7.08
CA TRP A 131 -1.31 -2.22 -5.80
C TRP A 131 -1.31 -3.64 -5.22
N GLY A 132 -0.18 -4.05 -4.67
CA GLY A 132 -0.10 -5.23 -3.83
C GLY A 132 -0.87 -5.02 -2.53
N TYR A 133 -1.36 -6.11 -1.92
CA TYR A 133 -2.15 -6.07 -0.70
C TYR A 133 -1.48 -6.90 0.40
N ILE A 134 -1.41 -6.32 1.60
CA ILE A 134 -0.92 -7.00 2.79
C ILE A 134 -1.92 -6.81 3.93
N LYS A 135 -2.47 -7.91 4.43
CA LYS A 135 -3.20 -7.90 5.71
C LYS A 135 -2.20 -7.89 6.85
N VAL A 136 -2.28 -6.89 7.72
CA VAL A 136 -1.45 -6.85 8.92
C VAL A 136 -2.04 -7.82 9.94
N ALA A 137 -1.28 -8.88 10.21
CA ALA A 137 -1.64 -9.87 11.21
C ALA A 137 -1.23 -9.43 12.64
N HIS A 138 -1.86 -10.08 13.61
CA HIS A 138 -1.56 -9.91 15.04
C HIS A 138 -0.18 -10.44 15.40
#